data_3ebd49f0be5581263f95c415e6e52ed6
#
_entry.id   3ebd49f0be5581263f95c415e6e52ed6
#
_cell.length_a   1.000
_cell.length_b   1.000
_cell.length_c   1.000
_cell.angle_alpha   90.00
_cell.angle_beta   90.00
_cell.angle_gamma   90.00
#
_symmetry.space_group_name_H-M   'P 1'
#
loop_
_entity.id
_entity.type
_entity.pdbx_description
1 polymer ?
#
loop_
_entity_poly.entity_id
_entity_poly.type
_entity_poly.pdbx_seq_one_letter_code
_entity_poly.pdbx_strand_id
1 'polypeptide(L)'
;MSNDTSEIGCNPSRNTAVEAGTQGDADDNTIVVLGIGNVLWADEGFGVRCVEALQAGWTFADHVQLIDGGTQGLYLIPQVNAARKLIIFDAVDYGLEPGTLKLVENDDVPRFMGAKKMSLHQTGFQEVLMLSQFTGKYPDEVLLIGCQPEELEDFGGSLRPIIKATMARALDLAIERLAAWGAEPKRRDTPLASDDGVTAPMLSIDAYELGRPTAELACRIGDDRFLATEG
;
A
#
# COMPACT_ATOMS: atom_id res chain seq x y z
N MET A 1 -35.76 33.11 64.47
CA MET A 1 -35.31 33.43 63.13
C MET A 1 -33.99 32.70 62.95
N SER A 2 -34.06 31.52 62.39
CA SER A 2 -32.96 30.53 62.31
C SER A 2 -32.33 30.61 60.96
N ASN A 3 -31.06 30.93 60.90
CA ASN A 3 -30.24 30.82 59.70
C ASN A 3 -29.70 29.37 59.58
N ASP A 4 -30.13 28.69 58.58
CA ASP A 4 -29.61 27.39 58.21
C ASP A 4 -28.61 27.60 57.02
N THR A 5 -27.36 27.43 57.33
CA THR A 5 -26.27 27.43 56.32
C THR A 5 -25.82 25.99 56.07
N SER A 6 -26.40 25.37 55.06
CA SER A 6 -25.94 24.05 54.58
C SER A 6 -24.60 24.17 53.88
N GLU A 7 -23.60 23.58 54.49
CA GLU A 7 -22.25 23.40 53.89
C GLU A 7 -22.29 22.47 52.67
N ILE A 8 -21.81 22.98 51.56
CA ILE A 8 -21.55 22.17 50.37
C ILE A 8 -20.19 21.48 50.53
N GLY A 9 -20.23 20.22 50.90
CA GLY A 9 -19.05 19.36 50.97
C GLY A 9 -18.40 19.15 49.60
N CYS A 10 -17.23 19.73 49.43
CA CYS A 10 -16.35 19.46 48.32
C CYS A 10 -15.70 18.08 48.53
N ASN A 11 -16.05 17.11 47.71
CA ASN A 11 -15.42 15.79 47.74
C ASN A 11 -14.21 15.79 46.82
N PRO A 12 -12.95 15.68 47.31
CA PRO A 12 -11.79 15.56 46.50
C PRO A 12 -11.54 14.07 46.17
N SER A 13 -11.18 13.84 44.97
CA SER A 13 -10.53 12.62 44.49
C SER A 13 -11.38 11.51 43.88
N ARG A 14 -11.32 11.47 42.59
CA ARG A 14 -10.87 10.26 41.91
C ARG A 14 -10.04 10.69 40.70
N ASN A 15 -8.75 10.85 40.96
CA ASN A 15 -7.72 10.85 39.92
C ASN A 15 -7.63 9.41 39.42
N THR A 16 -8.44 9.05 38.40
CA THR A 16 -8.20 7.85 37.64
C THR A 16 -7.02 8.15 36.76
N ALA A 17 -5.85 7.66 37.17
CA ALA A 17 -4.69 7.52 36.29
C ALA A 17 -5.20 6.83 35.04
N VAL A 18 -5.07 7.52 33.92
CA VAL A 18 -5.18 6.92 32.60
C VAL A 18 -3.99 5.96 32.56
N GLU A 19 -4.25 4.69 32.77
CA GLU A 19 -3.27 3.64 32.48
C GLU A 19 -2.85 3.84 31.03
N ALA A 20 -1.58 4.20 30.85
CA ALA A 20 -0.93 4.15 29.56
C ALA A 20 -1.12 2.72 29.05
N GLY A 21 -1.95 2.58 28.02
CA GLY A 21 -2.13 1.30 27.35
C GLY A 21 -0.75 0.77 27.03
N THR A 22 -0.43 -0.39 27.57
CA THR A 22 0.71 -1.19 27.17
C THR A 22 0.71 -1.23 25.63
N GLN A 23 1.71 -0.60 25.01
CA GLN A 23 2.07 -0.91 23.63
C GLN A 23 2.24 -2.44 23.62
N GLY A 24 1.30 -3.14 22.98
CA GLY A 24 1.45 -4.55 22.73
C GLY A 24 2.81 -4.74 22.07
N ASP A 25 3.64 -5.61 22.64
CA ASP A 25 4.87 -6.05 22.01
C ASP A 25 4.51 -6.42 20.57
N ALA A 26 5.04 -5.67 19.61
CA ALA A 26 4.92 -6.02 18.20
C ALA A 26 5.39 -7.46 18.10
N ASP A 27 4.56 -8.35 17.56
CA ASP A 27 4.91 -9.76 17.38
C ASP A 27 6.28 -9.76 16.69
N ASP A 28 7.29 -10.35 17.37
CA ASP A 28 8.71 -10.24 16.98
C ASP A 28 9.01 -10.79 15.57
N ASN A 29 7.97 -11.17 14.82
CA ASN A 29 8.04 -11.74 13.47
C ASN A 29 7.02 -11.16 12.47
N THR A 30 6.49 -9.96 12.69
CA THR A 30 5.50 -9.37 11.77
C THR A 30 6.07 -9.17 10.36
N ILE A 31 5.41 -9.77 9.38
CA ILE A 31 5.71 -9.60 7.95
C ILE A 31 4.64 -8.71 7.33
N VAL A 32 5.05 -7.64 6.67
CA VAL A 32 4.13 -6.75 5.95
C VAL A 32 4.40 -6.81 4.45
N VAL A 33 3.34 -6.91 3.66
CA VAL A 33 3.39 -6.82 2.20
C VAL A 33 2.58 -5.61 1.78
N LEU A 34 3.24 -4.62 1.20
CA LEU A 34 2.64 -3.37 0.76
C LEU A 34 2.53 -3.30 -0.76
N GLY A 35 1.37 -2.92 -1.27
CA GLY A 35 1.19 -2.49 -2.64
C GLY A 35 1.14 -0.97 -2.72
N ILE A 36 2.10 -0.35 -3.35
CA ILE A 36 2.19 1.11 -3.54
C ILE A 36 1.74 1.45 -4.96
N GLY A 37 1.03 2.56 -5.11
CA GLY A 37 0.64 3.08 -6.41
C GLY A 37 -0.81 3.54 -6.48
N ASN A 38 -1.20 4.09 -7.61
CA ASN A 38 -2.53 4.63 -7.83
C ASN A 38 -3.29 3.82 -8.89
N VAL A 39 -4.31 3.07 -8.48
CA VAL A 39 -5.11 2.22 -9.38
C VAL A 39 -5.91 3.01 -10.43
N LEU A 40 -6.01 4.33 -10.29
CA LEU A 40 -6.67 5.21 -11.23
C LEU A 40 -5.76 5.67 -12.39
N TRP A 41 -4.47 5.35 -12.36
CA TRP A 41 -3.48 5.77 -13.34
C TRP A 41 -2.74 4.57 -13.95
N ALA A 42 -3.41 3.87 -14.85
CA ALA A 42 -2.83 2.77 -15.65
C ALA A 42 -1.86 1.88 -14.84
N ASP A 43 -0.59 1.82 -15.24
CA ASP A 43 0.40 0.92 -14.63
C ASP A 43 0.89 1.36 -13.25
N GLU A 44 0.59 2.59 -12.81
CA GLU A 44 0.84 2.99 -11.42
C GLU A 44 0.12 2.09 -10.40
N GLY A 45 -0.98 1.45 -10.81
CA GLY A 45 -1.73 0.51 -9.98
C GLY A 45 -1.03 -0.84 -9.74
N PHE A 46 0.11 -1.12 -10.38
CA PHE A 46 0.76 -2.43 -10.32
C PHE A 46 0.95 -2.97 -8.90
N GLY A 47 1.46 -2.15 -7.98
CA GLY A 47 1.73 -2.60 -6.62
C GLY A 47 0.47 -3.02 -5.87
N VAL A 48 -0.59 -2.21 -5.94
CA VAL A 48 -1.88 -2.50 -5.31
C VAL A 48 -2.50 -3.76 -5.92
N ARG A 49 -2.44 -3.92 -7.27
CA ARG A 49 -2.96 -5.11 -7.97
C ARG A 49 -2.21 -6.39 -7.61
N CYS A 50 -0.92 -6.32 -7.33
CA CYS A 50 -0.16 -7.46 -6.83
C CYS A 50 -0.64 -7.91 -5.44
N VAL A 51 -0.85 -6.98 -4.51
CA VAL A 51 -1.36 -7.31 -3.16
C VAL A 51 -2.79 -7.84 -3.22
N GLU A 52 -3.66 -7.24 -4.03
CA GLU A 52 -5.01 -7.73 -4.29
C GLU A 52 -4.99 -9.19 -4.80
N ALA A 53 -4.14 -9.50 -5.78
CA ALA A 53 -4.01 -10.84 -6.34
C ALA A 53 -3.42 -11.86 -5.34
N LEU A 54 -2.45 -11.44 -4.49
CA LEU A 54 -1.95 -12.28 -3.40
C LEU A 54 -3.07 -12.64 -2.43
N GLN A 55 -3.85 -11.67 -1.99
CA GLN A 55 -4.94 -11.90 -1.07
C GLN A 55 -6.03 -12.80 -1.66
N ALA A 56 -6.38 -12.56 -2.93
CA ALA A 56 -7.39 -13.35 -3.62
C ALA A 56 -6.97 -14.82 -3.77
N GLY A 57 -5.70 -15.07 -4.07
CA GLY A 57 -5.21 -16.41 -4.42
C GLY A 57 -4.56 -17.20 -3.28
N TRP A 58 -4.21 -16.57 -2.16
CA TRP A 58 -3.36 -17.17 -1.12
C TRP A 58 -3.84 -16.86 0.29
N THR A 59 -3.48 -17.76 1.22
CA THR A 59 -3.53 -17.54 2.67
C THR A 59 -2.13 -17.63 3.24
N PHE A 60 -1.92 -16.96 4.38
CA PHE A 60 -0.65 -16.88 5.06
C PHE A 60 -0.84 -17.12 6.56
N ALA A 61 0.25 -17.27 7.30
CA ALA A 61 0.24 -17.29 8.76
C ALA A 61 -0.27 -15.96 9.33
N ASP A 62 -0.79 -15.94 10.56
CA ASP A 62 -1.47 -14.80 11.20
C ASP A 62 -0.57 -13.56 11.37
N HIS A 63 0.75 -13.75 11.39
CA HIS A 63 1.71 -12.64 11.49
C HIS A 63 2.02 -11.94 10.15
N VAL A 64 1.36 -12.34 9.05
CA VAL A 64 1.50 -11.72 7.73
C VAL A 64 0.35 -10.77 7.46
N GLN A 65 0.66 -9.54 7.13
CA GLN A 65 -0.31 -8.49 6.78
C GLN A 65 -0.15 -8.08 5.32
N LEU A 66 -1.23 -8.18 4.56
CA LEU A 66 -1.32 -7.67 3.20
C LEU A 66 -2.04 -6.33 3.25
N ILE A 67 -1.45 -5.28 2.69
CA ILE A 67 -1.95 -3.91 2.82
C ILE A 67 -1.96 -3.21 1.46
N ASP A 68 -3.12 -2.67 1.09
CA ASP A 68 -3.23 -1.67 0.05
C ASP A 68 -2.66 -0.35 0.59
N GLY A 69 -1.43 -0.05 0.23
CA GLY A 69 -0.75 1.18 0.61
C GLY A 69 -1.15 2.36 -0.27
N GLY A 70 -1.64 2.10 -1.47
CA GLY A 70 -2.10 3.12 -2.41
C GLY A 70 -1.11 4.28 -2.52
N THR A 71 -1.62 5.49 -2.32
CA THR A 71 -0.85 6.75 -2.34
C THR A 71 -0.75 7.39 -0.95
N GLN A 72 -0.87 6.61 0.12
CA GLN A 72 -1.05 7.11 1.49
C GLN A 72 0.20 7.80 2.09
N GLY A 73 1.39 7.57 1.52
CA GLY A 73 2.62 8.23 1.96
C GLY A 73 2.86 8.05 3.47
N LEU A 74 3.01 9.16 4.22
CA LEU A 74 3.37 9.15 5.64
C LEU A 74 2.36 8.41 6.56
N TYR A 75 1.14 8.17 6.13
CA TYR A 75 0.18 7.36 6.90
C TYR A 75 0.59 5.89 7.00
N LEU A 76 1.56 5.44 6.18
CA LEU A 76 2.10 4.07 6.23
C LEU A 76 3.23 3.88 7.27
N ILE A 77 3.65 4.94 7.96
CA ILE A 77 4.70 4.87 8.99
C ILE A 77 4.39 3.80 10.07
N PRO A 78 3.17 3.72 10.65
CA PRO A 78 2.87 2.71 11.65
C PRO A 78 3.07 1.28 11.14
N GLN A 79 2.65 0.99 9.91
CA GLN A 79 2.75 -0.32 9.29
C GLN A 79 4.20 -0.70 9.00
N VAL A 80 4.99 0.24 8.45
CA VAL A 80 6.41 0.03 8.18
C VAL A 80 7.19 -0.16 9.48
N ASN A 81 6.91 0.66 10.50
CA ASN A 81 7.58 0.57 11.79
C ASN A 81 7.21 -0.68 12.61
N ALA A 82 6.06 -1.28 12.34
CA ALA A 82 5.63 -2.54 12.97
C ALA A 82 6.21 -3.77 12.26
N ALA A 83 6.68 -3.63 11.03
CA ALA A 83 7.21 -4.74 10.25
C ALA A 83 8.62 -5.11 10.70
N ARG A 84 8.86 -6.40 10.92
CA ARG A 84 10.21 -6.98 10.98
C ARG A 84 10.74 -7.28 9.59
N LYS A 85 9.85 -7.66 8.68
CA LYS A 85 10.15 -7.94 7.28
C LYS A 85 9.12 -7.28 6.39
N LEU A 86 9.55 -6.68 5.30
CA LEU A 86 8.72 -5.87 4.43
C LEU A 86 8.93 -6.25 2.96
N ILE A 87 7.85 -6.61 2.27
CA ILE A 87 7.80 -6.66 0.81
C ILE A 87 7.06 -5.43 0.30
N ILE A 88 7.58 -4.80 -0.72
CA ILE A 88 6.98 -3.66 -1.40
C ILE A 88 6.81 -4.03 -2.86
N PHE A 89 5.59 -3.87 -3.39
CA PHE A 89 5.34 -3.84 -4.82
C PHE A 89 5.11 -2.42 -5.28
N ASP A 90 5.76 -2.02 -6.36
CA ASP A 90 5.60 -0.67 -6.92
C ASP A 90 5.90 -0.66 -8.43
N ALA A 91 5.22 0.23 -9.17
CA ALA A 91 5.57 0.54 -10.55
C ALA A 91 6.65 1.62 -10.54
N VAL A 92 7.87 1.27 -10.93
CA VAL A 92 9.01 2.20 -10.87
C VAL A 92 9.64 2.37 -12.24
N ASP A 93 9.70 3.60 -12.71
CA ASP A 93 10.37 3.93 -13.97
C ASP A 93 11.89 3.87 -13.82
N TYR A 94 12.47 2.77 -14.26
CA TYR A 94 13.92 2.53 -14.31
C TYR A 94 14.54 2.89 -15.66
N GLY A 95 13.73 3.28 -16.66
CA GLY A 95 14.14 3.45 -18.05
C GLY A 95 14.54 2.12 -18.70
N LEU A 96 13.89 1.03 -18.29
CA LEU A 96 14.06 -0.31 -18.84
C LEU A 96 12.90 -0.63 -19.81
N GLU A 97 12.94 -1.80 -20.42
CA GLU A 97 11.83 -2.30 -21.23
C GLU A 97 10.60 -2.54 -20.34
N PRO A 98 9.38 -2.12 -20.76
CA PRO A 98 8.14 -2.35 -20.02
C PRO A 98 7.97 -3.80 -19.58
N GLY A 99 7.48 -4.00 -18.36
CA GLY A 99 7.33 -5.32 -17.76
C GLY A 99 8.60 -5.92 -17.16
N THR A 100 9.74 -5.23 -17.24
CA THR A 100 10.96 -5.69 -16.57
C THR A 100 10.78 -5.59 -15.05
N LEU A 101 11.02 -6.71 -14.36
CA LEU A 101 11.06 -6.74 -12.90
C LEU A 101 12.46 -6.45 -12.38
N LYS A 102 12.54 -5.64 -11.34
CA LYS A 102 13.77 -5.36 -10.61
C LYS A 102 13.58 -5.60 -9.13
N LEU A 103 14.48 -6.40 -8.56
CA LEU A 103 14.54 -6.66 -7.13
C LEU A 103 15.59 -5.75 -6.50
N VAL A 104 15.21 -5.07 -5.43
CA VAL A 104 16.11 -4.26 -4.61
C VAL A 104 15.92 -4.65 -3.16
N GLU A 105 17.00 -4.79 -2.41
CA GLU A 105 16.96 -5.33 -1.05
C GLU A 105 17.53 -4.36 -0.03
N ASN A 106 16.94 -4.39 1.15
CA ASN A 106 17.44 -3.78 2.39
C ASN A 106 17.83 -2.29 2.23
N ASP A 107 19.04 -1.91 2.58
CA ASP A 107 19.52 -0.52 2.60
C ASP A 107 19.58 0.15 1.22
N ASP A 108 19.50 -0.63 0.15
CA ASP A 108 19.47 -0.09 -1.19
C ASP A 108 18.07 0.40 -1.59
N VAL A 109 17.00 -0.06 -0.91
CA VAL A 109 15.62 0.30 -1.25
C VAL A 109 15.36 1.81 -1.13
N PRO A 110 15.65 2.49 -0.02
CA PRO A 110 15.43 3.94 0.08
C PRO A 110 16.28 4.74 -0.92
N ARG A 111 17.51 4.32 -1.17
CA ARG A 111 18.41 4.96 -2.14
C ARG A 111 17.88 4.83 -3.55
N PHE A 112 17.35 3.65 -3.85
CA PHE A 112 16.86 3.32 -5.17
C PHE A 112 15.57 4.05 -5.52
N MET A 113 14.66 4.18 -4.56
CA MET A 113 13.42 4.95 -4.72
C MET A 113 13.69 6.45 -4.87
N GLY A 114 14.83 6.97 -4.41
CA GLY A 114 15.21 8.39 -4.54
C GLY A 114 15.96 8.76 -5.82
N ALA A 115 16.34 7.80 -6.66
CA ALA A 115 17.30 8.04 -7.75
C ALA A 115 16.68 8.47 -9.09
N LYS A 116 15.34 8.47 -9.25
CA LYS A 116 14.70 8.75 -10.56
C LYS A 116 13.46 9.65 -10.47
N LYS A 117 12.96 10.05 -11.67
CA LYS A 117 11.70 10.81 -11.83
C LYS A 117 10.58 10.02 -11.16
N MET A 118 10.12 10.50 -10.03
CA MET A 118 9.16 9.79 -9.18
C MET A 118 7.79 10.44 -9.30
N SER A 119 6.74 9.62 -9.27
CA SER A 119 5.41 10.13 -9.03
C SER A 119 5.30 10.69 -7.60
N LEU A 120 4.33 11.55 -7.33
CA LEU A 120 4.16 12.19 -6.01
C LEU A 120 4.01 11.16 -4.87
N HIS A 121 3.37 10.02 -5.12
CA HIS A 121 3.19 8.98 -4.11
C HIS A 121 4.50 8.24 -3.79
N GLN A 122 5.37 8.03 -4.78
CA GLN A 122 6.69 7.41 -4.57
C GLN A 122 7.58 8.29 -3.71
N THR A 123 7.58 9.60 -3.91
CA THR A 123 8.29 10.54 -3.04
C THR A 123 7.82 10.42 -1.60
N GLY A 124 6.50 10.40 -1.38
CA GLY A 124 5.94 10.26 -0.03
C GLY A 124 6.32 8.93 0.65
N PHE A 125 6.40 7.82 -0.10
CA PHE A 125 6.79 6.54 0.48
C PHE A 125 8.30 6.43 0.74
N GLN A 126 9.14 7.04 -0.10
CA GLN A 126 10.56 7.17 0.20
C GLN A 126 10.80 7.89 1.54
N GLU A 127 10.05 8.96 1.80
CA GLU A 127 10.13 9.68 3.08
C GLU A 127 9.76 8.78 4.27
N VAL A 128 8.77 7.89 4.11
CA VAL A 128 8.41 6.88 5.13
C VAL A 128 9.61 5.99 5.45
N LEU A 129 10.27 5.42 4.43
CA LEU A 129 11.42 4.54 4.63
C LEU A 129 12.60 5.28 5.28
N MET A 130 12.89 6.51 4.82
CA MET A 130 13.96 7.34 5.41
C MET A 130 13.65 7.70 6.87
N LEU A 131 12.41 8.04 7.20
CA LEU A 131 12.00 8.36 8.56
C LEU A 131 12.09 7.12 9.46
N SER A 132 11.69 5.96 8.94
CA SER A 132 11.81 4.68 9.64
C SER A 132 13.28 4.35 9.96
N GLN A 133 14.21 4.56 9.01
CA GLN A 133 15.66 4.44 9.24
C GLN A 133 16.14 5.43 10.29
N PHE A 134 15.77 6.70 10.18
CA PHE A 134 16.20 7.75 11.09
C PHE A 134 15.72 7.49 12.53
N THR A 135 14.53 6.92 12.70
CA THR A 135 13.96 6.60 14.03
C THR A 135 14.41 5.23 14.57
N GLY A 136 15.24 4.49 13.83
CA GLY A 136 15.73 3.16 14.23
C GLY A 136 14.64 2.09 14.22
N LYS A 137 13.59 2.28 13.41
CA LYS A 137 12.46 1.34 13.26
C LYS A 137 12.36 0.77 11.84
N TYR A 138 13.46 0.81 11.09
CA TYR A 138 13.51 0.21 9.76
C TYR A 138 13.43 -1.32 9.89
N PRO A 139 12.64 -1.99 9.04
CA PRO A 139 12.55 -3.45 9.06
C PRO A 139 13.91 -4.12 8.87
N ASP A 140 14.11 -5.29 9.48
CA ASP A 140 15.38 -6.03 9.39
C ASP A 140 15.67 -6.53 7.97
N GLU A 141 14.60 -6.91 7.26
CA GLU A 141 14.68 -7.35 5.86
C GLU A 141 13.62 -6.61 5.02
N VAL A 142 14.04 -6.00 3.93
CA VAL A 142 13.16 -5.30 2.98
C VAL A 142 13.41 -5.80 1.57
N LEU A 143 12.34 -6.10 0.83
CA LEU A 143 12.40 -6.46 -0.58
C LEU A 143 11.45 -5.55 -1.36
N LEU A 144 11.98 -4.75 -2.29
CA LEU A 144 11.20 -4.07 -3.31
C LEU A 144 11.16 -4.93 -4.58
N ILE A 145 9.96 -5.25 -5.02
CA ILE A 145 9.68 -5.88 -6.32
C ILE A 145 9.11 -4.78 -7.22
N GLY A 146 10.01 -4.09 -7.91
CA GLY A 146 9.67 -2.99 -8.81
C GLY A 146 9.40 -3.50 -10.22
N CYS A 147 8.35 -2.97 -10.87
CA CYS A 147 8.03 -3.25 -12.26
C CYS A 147 8.22 -2.00 -13.10
N GLN A 148 8.94 -2.12 -14.25
CA GLN A 148 9.00 -1.05 -15.23
C GLN A 148 7.64 -0.88 -15.89
N PRO A 149 6.95 0.28 -15.71
CA PRO A 149 5.67 0.55 -16.36
C PRO A 149 5.83 0.80 -17.87
N GLU A 150 4.76 0.59 -18.62
CA GLU A 150 4.60 1.03 -19.99
C GLU A 150 3.97 2.42 -20.07
N GLU A 151 2.96 2.68 -19.19
CA GLU A 151 2.18 3.91 -19.20
C GLU A 151 1.80 4.36 -17.79
N LEU A 152 2.14 5.59 -17.45
CA LEU A 152 1.86 6.20 -16.14
C LEU A 152 0.87 7.37 -16.20
N GLU A 153 0.62 7.94 -17.38
CA GLU A 153 -0.15 9.19 -17.53
C GLU A 153 -1.59 8.98 -18.04
N ASP A 154 -2.06 7.72 -18.15
CA ASP A 154 -3.43 7.40 -18.60
C ASP A 154 -4.39 7.34 -17.40
N PHE A 155 -4.95 8.49 -17.04
CA PHE A 155 -5.99 8.56 -15.99
C PHE A 155 -7.24 7.78 -16.42
N GLY A 156 -7.76 6.94 -15.50
CA GLY A 156 -8.85 6.01 -15.79
C GLY A 156 -8.39 4.79 -16.60
N GLY A 157 -7.08 4.69 -16.92
CA GLY A 157 -6.48 3.51 -17.52
C GLY A 157 -6.40 2.34 -16.54
N SER A 158 -6.30 1.11 -17.07
CA SER A 158 -5.94 -0.08 -16.31
C SER A 158 -4.54 -0.53 -16.68
N LEU A 159 -4.00 -1.51 -15.94
CA LEU A 159 -2.70 -2.09 -16.25
C LEU A 159 -2.60 -2.50 -17.72
N ARG A 160 -1.49 -2.16 -18.35
CA ARG A 160 -1.19 -2.59 -19.72
C ARG A 160 -1.00 -4.12 -19.79
N PRO A 161 -1.31 -4.75 -20.93
CA PRO A 161 -1.24 -6.21 -21.06
C PRO A 161 0.11 -6.81 -20.65
N ILE A 162 1.21 -6.13 -20.97
CA ILE A 162 2.55 -6.59 -20.62
C ILE A 162 2.76 -6.56 -19.10
N ILE A 163 2.22 -5.55 -18.41
CA ILE A 163 2.33 -5.42 -16.96
C ILE A 163 1.46 -6.47 -16.26
N LYS A 164 0.22 -6.71 -16.75
CA LYS A 164 -0.60 -7.83 -16.26
C LYS A 164 0.09 -9.18 -16.39
N ALA A 165 0.72 -9.44 -17.54
CA ALA A 165 1.46 -10.68 -17.77
C ALA A 165 2.65 -10.84 -16.81
N THR A 166 3.28 -9.73 -16.43
CA THR A 166 4.41 -9.69 -15.50
C THR A 166 4.01 -9.95 -14.05
N MET A 167 2.77 -9.63 -13.67
CA MET A 167 2.29 -9.83 -12.29
C MET A 167 2.51 -11.25 -11.80
N ALA A 168 2.23 -12.28 -12.61
CA ALA A 168 2.40 -13.67 -12.20
C ALA A 168 3.82 -13.94 -11.69
N ARG A 169 4.84 -13.45 -12.42
CA ARG A 169 6.23 -13.60 -12.01
C ARG A 169 6.57 -12.80 -10.75
N ALA A 170 6.01 -11.59 -10.59
CA ALA A 170 6.20 -10.80 -9.38
C ALA A 170 5.61 -11.48 -8.15
N LEU A 171 4.43 -12.10 -8.30
CA LEU A 171 3.79 -12.88 -7.23
C LEU A 171 4.62 -14.11 -6.86
N ASP A 172 5.15 -14.86 -7.85
CA ASP A 172 6.03 -16.00 -7.57
C ASP A 172 7.24 -15.61 -6.74
N LEU A 173 7.91 -14.49 -7.09
CA LEU A 173 9.05 -13.97 -6.35
C LEU A 173 8.68 -13.59 -4.90
N ALA A 174 7.52 -12.98 -4.70
CA ALA A 174 7.04 -12.64 -3.37
C ALA A 174 6.72 -13.90 -2.54
N ILE A 175 6.06 -14.89 -3.15
CA ILE A 175 5.70 -16.16 -2.49
C ILE A 175 6.96 -16.93 -2.09
N GLU A 176 7.98 -17.00 -2.96
CA GLU A 176 9.27 -17.60 -2.65
C GLU A 176 9.92 -16.92 -1.43
N ARG A 177 9.92 -15.57 -1.40
CA ARG A 177 10.47 -14.81 -0.28
C ARG A 177 9.64 -15.00 1.00
N LEU A 178 8.32 -14.94 0.92
CA LEU A 178 7.41 -15.16 2.04
C LEU A 178 7.57 -16.54 2.63
N ALA A 179 7.71 -17.59 1.80
CA ALA A 179 7.99 -18.95 2.26
C ALA A 179 9.32 -19.04 3.02
N ALA A 180 10.39 -18.43 2.49
CA ALA A 180 11.69 -18.36 3.14
C ALA A 180 11.64 -17.59 4.48
N TRP A 181 10.72 -16.66 4.63
CA TRP A 181 10.50 -15.89 5.86
C TRP A 181 9.57 -16.58 6.87
N GLY A 182 9.01 -17.75 6.54
CA GLY A 182 8.13 -18.50 7.42
C GLY A 182 6.66 -18.05 7.37
N ALA A 183 6.24 -17.39 6.30
CA ALA A 183 4.87 -16.91 6.11
C ALA A 183 3.85 -18.01 5.79
N GLU A 184 4.27 -19.25 5.60
CA GLU A 184 3.43 -20.42 5.26
C GLU A 184 2.41 -20.17 4.14
N PRO A 185 2.82 -19.73 2.95
CA PRO A 185 1.90 -19.44 1.86
C PRO A 185 1.16 -20.71 1.43
N LYS A 186 -0.18 -20.65 1.41
CA LYS A 186 -1.05 -21.74 0.94
C LYS A 186 -1.99 -21.20 -0.12
N ARG A 187 -2.02 -21.86 -1.27
CA ARG A 187 -2.94 -21.45 -2.34
C ARG A 187 -4.39 -21.74 -1.91
N ARG A 188 -5.28 -20.79 -2.20
CA ARG A 188 -6.72 -20.99 -1.96
C ARG A 188 -7.29 -21.93 -3.02
N ASP A 189 -8.19 -22.83 -2.63
CA ASP A 189 -8.95 -23.68 -3.57
C ASP A 189 -9.94 -22.85 -4.39
N THR A 190 -10.49 -21.78 -3.77
CA THR A 190 -11.37 -20.81 -4.41
C THR A 190 -10.83 -19.42 -4.10
N PRO A 191 -10.62 -18.56 -5.11
CA PRO A 191 -10.20 -17.18 -4.88
C PRO A 191 -11.17 -16.45 -3.95
N LEU A 192 -10.63 -15.53 -3.13
CA LEU A 192 -11.43 -14.67 -2.29
C LEU A 192 -12.29 -13.74 -3.17
N ALA A 193 -13.54 -13.52 -2.76
CA ALA A 193 -14.40 -12.54 -3.45
C ALA A 193 -13.86 -11.12 -3.26
N SER A 194 -14.07 -10.25 -4.25
CA SER A 194 -13.58 -8.85 -4.22
C SER A 194 -14.16 -8.05 -3.05
N ASP A 195 -15.34 -8.41 -2.54
CA ASP A 195 -15.96 -7.74 -1.39
C ASP A 195 -15.21 -7.93 -0.07
N ASP A 196 -14.39 -8.99 0.03
CA ASP A 196 -13.58 -9.32 1.20
C ASP A 196 -12.09 -8.94 1.00
N GLY A 197 -11.79 -8.19 -0.07
CA GLY A 197 -10.43 -7.84 -0.46
C GLY A 197 -9.83 -6.66 0.34
N VAL A 198 -8.50 -6.47 0.24
CA VAL A 198 -7.77 -5.32 0.82
C VAL A 198 -8.12 -4.01 0.11
N THR A 199 -8.50 -4.09 -1.15
CA THR A 199 -8.93 -2.94 -1.98
C THR A 199 -10.45 -2.79 -1.89
N ALA A 200 -10.94 -1.55 -1.92
CA ALA A 200 -12.39 -1.32 -1.95
C ALA A 200 -13.05 -2.06 -3.14
N PRO A 201 -14.20 -2.75 -2.96
CA PRO A 201 -14.78 -3.63 -3.98
C PRO A 201 -14.96 -2.98 -5.35
N MET A 202 -15.35 -1.70 -5.38
CA MET A 202 -15.52 -0.93 -6.62
C MET A 202 -14.19 -0.62 -7.34
N LEU A 203 -13.07 -0.72 -6.63
CA LEU A 203 -11.72 -0.50 -7.16
C LEU A 203 -10.99 -1.81 -7.44
N SER A 204 -11.60 -2.99 -7.16
CA SER A 204 -11.02 -4.26 -7.58
C SER A 204 -10.80 -4.26 -9.09
N ILE A 205 -9.77 -4.97 -9.58
CA ILE A 205 -9.40 -4.90 -11.00
C ILE A 205 -10.57 -5.25 -11.92
N ASP A 206 -11.35 -6.27 -11.57
CA ASP A 206 -12.50 -6.72 -12.37
C ASP A 206 -13.62 -5.67 -12.38
N ALA A 207 -14.01 -5.14 -11.20
CA ALA A 207 -15.04 -4.13 -11.10
C ALA A 207 -14.62 -2.83 -11.80
N TYR A 208 -13.37 -2.44 -11.66
CA TYR A 208 -12.80 -1.26 -12.28
C TYR A 208 -12.80 -1.37 -13.81
N GLU A 209 -12.36 -2.50 -14.36
CA GLU A 209 -12.34 -2.71 -15.81
C GLU A 209 -13.74 -2.85 -16.43
N LEU A 210 -14.66 -3.52 -15.73
CA LEU A 210 -16.07 -3.62 -16.18
C LEU A 210 -16.80 -2.28 -16.12
N GLY A 211 -16.45 -1.43 -15.16
CA GLY A 211 -17.06 -0.10 -14.97
C GLY A 211 -16.49 0.98 -15.90
N ARG A 212 -15.42 0.71 -16.64
CA ARG A 212 -14.81 1.71 -17.54
C ARG A 212 -15.74 2.07 -18.69
N PRO A 213 -15.95 3.36 -18.97
CA PRO A 213 -16.63 3.77 -20.18
C PRO A 213 -15.81 3.37 -21.42
N THR A 214 -16.49 3.15 -22.56
CA THR A 214 -15.78 2.95 -23.82
C THR A 214 -14.93 4.19 -24.15
N ALA A 215 -13.90 4.04 -24.98
CA ALA A 215 -13.03 5.16 -25.38
C ALA A 215 -13.81 6.33 -26.00
N GLU A 216 -14.97 6.04 -26.64
CA GLU A 216 -15.86 7.02 -27.25
C GLU A 216 -16.69 7.80 -26.21
N LEU A 217 -16.99 7.17 -25.06
CA LEU A 217 -17.78 7.78 -23.97
C LEU A 217 -16.89 8.41 -22.88
N ALA A 218 -15.61 8.08 -22.86
CA ALA A 218 -14.67 8.61 -21.88
C ALA A 218 -14.30 10.05 -22.23
N CYS A 219 -14.72 11.00 -21.39
CA CYS A 219 -14.27 12.38 -21.50
C CYS A 219 -12.84 12.50 -20.93
N ARG A 220 -11.83 12.44 -21.81
CA ARG A 220 -10.41 12.52 -21.43
C ARG A 220 -9.86 13.95 -21.49
N ILE A 221 -10.64 14.90 -22.00
CA ILE A 221 -10.20 16.29 -22.25
C ILE A 221 -10.66 17.23 -21.12
N GLY A 222 -11.43 16.73 -20.16
CA GLY A 222 -12.07 17.55 -19.13
C GLY A 222 -13.38 18.19 -19.61
N ASP A 223 -13.90 19.11 -18.83
CA ASP A 223 -15.15 19.79 -19.14
C ASP A 223 -14.89 20.90 -20.16
N ASP A 224 -15.43 20.77 -21.38
CA ASP A 224 -15.31 21.72 -22.50
C ASP A 224 -15.69 23.15 -22.12
N ARG A 225 -16.50 23.33 -21.07
CA ARG A 225 -16.89 24.66 -20.56
C ARG A 225 -15.71 25.46 -19.98
N PHE A 226 -14.62 24.78 -19.64
CA PHE A 226 -13.40 25.38 -19.07
C PHE A 226 -12.22 25.38 -20.04
N LEU A 227 -12.38 24.81 -21.23
CA LEU A 227 -11.38 24.93 -22.27
C LEU A 227 -11.51 26.32 -22.91
N ALA A 228 -10.46 27.12 -22.83
CA ALA A 228 -10.43 28.41 -23.51
C ALA A 228 -10.61 28.17 -25.01
N THR A 229 -11.69 28.65 -25.56
CA THR A 229 -11.83 28.78 -27.01
C THR A 229 -10.85 29.87 -27.45
N GLU A 230 -9.72 29.45 -28.01
CA GLU A 230 -8.87 30.40 -28.72
C GLU A 230 -9.68 30.98 -29.88
N GLY A 231 -10.02 32.29 -29.76
CA GLY A 231 -10.68 33.09 -30.77
C GLY A 231 -9.68 33.71 -31.73
#